data_38ada1fc7aab7465cd1945cc17eb35be
#
_entry.id   38ada1fc7aab7465cd1945cc17eb35be
#
_cell.length_a   1.000
_cell.length_b   1.000
_cell.length_c   1.000
_cell.angle_alpha   90.00
_cell.angle_beta   90.00
_cell.angle_gamma   90.00
#
_symmetry.space_group_name_H-M   'P 1'
#
loop_
_entity.id
_entity.type
_entity.pdbx_description
1 polymer ?
#
loop_
_entity_poly.entity_id
_entity_poly.type
_entity_poly.pdbx_seq_one_letter_code
_entity_poly.pdbx_strand_id
1 'polypeptide(L)'
;GFLLNGKSLKIKGVCDHHTVGAVGAAVPDDLLHYRLKLLKDMGCNAIRTSHNPFSPAFYNLCDTMGIMVLNEGLDGWNQPKAADDYGNYFDEWWQKDMTDFIKRDRNHPSIIMWSIGNEVTGATPEIQHNLVSLFHQLDPDRPVTQGGTDPTKGMKTDYQKKFNYLDIIGFNGNGEEIGELEHFHKNYPTLCAIATEVPHTYQTRGVYRSQTQWRRRDFPAPWEKGNINWEQFKHRVFPIPDLTEKECFPEESDYPYYQSSYDNASVRISARKSWQRTCSFPWLMGEFRWGSFDYLGEAEWPQRCGNFGIIDIAAIPKDAYFLYQSLWTDKPMVHLLPHWTHPGKEGKTIPVVIYTNCDAVELFINNVSLGSKPYTGEQLIWLVPYSPGKIEARGIKKGKIVATDCYQSAEA
;
A
#
# COMPACT_ATOMS: atom_id res chain seq x y z
N GLY A 1 7.48 -7.52 18.20
CA GLY A 1 6.27 -7.76 17.39
C GLY A 1 5.01 -7.28 18.11
N PHE A 2 3.88 -7.41 17.48
CA PHE A 2 2.59 -6.99 18.03
C PHE A 2 1.83 -8.20 18.62
N LEU A 3 1.25 -8.00 19.81
CA LEU A 3 0.42 -9.01 20.47
C LEU A 3 -0.99 -8.45 20.67
N LEU A 4 -2.00 -9.17 20.21
CA LEU A 4 -3.41 -8.89 20.51
C LEU A 4 -3.96 -9.99 21.42
N ASN A 5 -4.39 -9.59 22.61
CA ASN A 5 -4.87 -10.54 23.64
C ASN A 5 -3.88 -11.71 23.89
N GLY A 6 -2.59 -11.40 23.95
CA GLY A 6 -1.51 -12.37 24.19
C GLY A 6 -1.13 -13.26 23.00
N LYS A 7 -1.77 -13.08 21.84
CA LYS A 7 -1.44 -13.81 20.61
C LYS A 7 -0.67 -12.92 19.64
N SER A 8 0.40 -13.46 19.07
CA SER A 8 1.16 -12.75 18.04
C SER A 8 0.30 -12.52 16.80
N LEU A 9 0.29 -11.29 16.32
CA LEU A 9 -0.45 -10.87 15.15
C LEU A 9 0.43 -9.94 14.31
N LYS A 10 0.43 -10.11 12.98
CA LYS A 10 0.99 -9.13 12.06
C LYS A 10 -0.10 -8.12 11.67
N ILE A 11 0.25 -6.84 11.75
CA ILE A 11 -0.59 -5.77 11.24
C ILE A 11 -0.54 -5.83 9.70
N LYS A 12 -1.71 -6.07 9.11
CA LYS A 12 -2.01 -6.06 7.67
C LYS A 12 -2.75 -4.77 7.39
N GLY A 13 -2.02 -3.67 7.40
CA GLY A 13 -2.58 -2.34 7.42
C GLY A 13 -2.56 -1.64 6.06
N VAL A 14 -3.41 -0.65 5.94
CA VAL A 14 -3.42 0.31 4.84
C VAL A 14 -3.47 1.74 5.38
N CYS A 15 -2.85 2.67 4.68
CA CYS A 15 -3.08 4.09 4.88
C CYS A 15 -4.34 4.49 4.11
N ASP A 16 -5.22 5.28 4.72
CA ASP A 16 -6.43 5.76 4.07
C ASP A 16 -6.57 7.28 4.23
N HIS A 17 -7.09 7.93 3.20
CA HIS A 17 -7.49 9.33 3.26
C HIS A 17 -8.99 9.45 3.49
N HIS A 18 -9.41 10.45 4.27
CA HIS A 18 -10.80 10.66 4.63
C HIS A 18 -11.69 11.13 3.45
N THR A 19 -11.08 11.53 2.33
CA THR A 19 -11.80 12.02 1.15
C THR A 19 -12.15 10.88 0.18
N VAL A 20 -13.30 11.02 -0.49
CA VAL A 20 -13.79 10.04 -1.47
C VAL A 20 -14.14 10.73 -2.78
N GLY A 21 -13.79 10.12 -3.89
CA GLY A 21 -13.76 10.70 -5.22
C GLY A 21 -14.95 11.57 -5.63
N ALA A 22 -16.18 11.09 -5.45
CA ALA A 22 -17.37 11.83 -5.92
C ALA A 22 -17.95 12.80 -4.87
N VAL A 23 -17.61 12.64 -3.58
CA VAL A 23 -18.28 13.36 -2.47
C VAL A 23 -17.31 14.19 -1.62
N GLY A 24 -16.01 14.13 -1.90
CA GLY A 24 -15.00 14.84 -1.11
C GLY A 24 -14.95 14.33 0.34
N ALA A 25 -14.90 15.24 1.30
CA ALA A 25 -14.86 14.92 2.73
C ALA A 25 -16.26 14.65 3.35
N ALA A 26 -17.34 14.95 2.65
CA ALA A 26 -18.71 14.71 3.12
C ALA A 26 -19.17 13.27 2.80
N VAL A 27 -18.50 12.29 3.39
CA VAL A 27 -18.70 10.86 3.09
C VAL A 27 -19.92 10.33 3.85
N PRO A 28 -20.98 9.83 3.15
CA PRO A 28 -22.07 9.15 3.80
C PRO A 28 -21.64 7.87 4.51
N ASP A 29 -22.28 7.54 5.63
CA ASP A 29 -21.94 6.38 6.47
C ASP A 29 -22.01 5.04 5.68
N ASP A 30 -23.00 4.88 4.80
CA ASP A 30 -23.12 3.67 3.97
C ASP A 30 -21.94 3.51 2.99
N LEU A 31 -21.44 4.61 2.43
CA LEU A 31 -20.26 4.59 1.57
C LEU A 31 -19.01 4.29 2.37
N LEU A 32 -18.89 4.84 3.57
CA LEU A 32 -17.79 4.55 4.47
C LEU A 32 -17.79 3.08 4.89
N HIS A 33 -18.95 2.54 5.28
CA HIS A 33 -19.13 1.11 5.58
C HIS A 33 -18.74 0.22 4.39
N TYR A 34 -19.16 0.59 3.17
CA TYR A 34 -18.79 -0.13 1.96
C TYR A 34 -17.28 -0.17 1.74
N ARG A 35 -16.59 0.96 1.90
CA ARG A 35 -15.12 1.05 1.79
C ARG A 35 -14.43 0.16 2.82
N LEU A 36 -14.83 0.23 4.08
CA LEU A 36 -14.28 -0.59 5.16
C LEU A 36 -14.53 -2.09 4.92
N LYS A 37 -15.71 -2.44 4.37
CA LYS A 37 -16.01 -3.82 3.99
C LYS A 37 -15.06 -4.33 2.89
N LEU A 38 -14.79 -3.54 1.85
CA LEU A 38 -13.82 -3.92 0.81
C LEU A 38 -12.44 -4.19 1.42
N LEU A 39 -11.96 -3.34 2.32
CA LEU A 39 -10.66 -3.54 2.97
C LEU A 39 -10.66 -4.80 3.83
N LYS A 40 -11.71 -5.05 4.57
CA LYS A 40 -11.85 -6.26 5.40
C LYS A 40 -11.92 -7.54 4.55
N ASP A 41 -12.66 -7.53 3.45
CA ASP A 41 -12.76 -8.64 2.51
C ASP A 41 -11.42 -8.98 1.84
N MET A 42 -10.55 -7.99 1.69
CA MET A 42 -9.17 -8.16 1.24
C MET A 42 -8.26 -8.81 2.30
N GLY A 43 -8.67 -8.83 3.56
CA GLY A 43 -7.88 -9.34 4.68
C GLY A 43 -7.13 -8.26 5.48
N CYS A 44 -7.40 -6.98 5.20
CA CYS A 44 -6.93 -5.87 6.01
C CYS A 44 -7.46 -5.97 7.44
N ASN A 45 -6.59 -5.77 8.43
CA ASN A 45 -6.95 -5.79 9.85
C ASN A 45 -6.70 -4.46 10.56
N ALA A 46 -6.06 -3.48 9.90
CA ALA A 46 -5.76 -2.19 10.49
C ALA A 46 -5.76 -1.04 9.44
N ILE A 47 -6.11 0.17 9.88
CA ILE A 47 -6.07 1.38 9.05
C ILE A 47 -5.28 2.46 9.79
N ARG A 48 -4.38 3.15 9.06
CA ARG A 48 -3.76 4.39 9.49
C ARG A 48 -4.53 5.56 8.89
N THR A 49 -5.01 6.49 9.73
CA THR A 49 -5.72 7.68 9.29
C THR A 49 -4.73 8.74 8.77
N SER A 50 -4.46 8.73 7.48
CA SER A 50 -3.45 9.60 6.85
C SER A 50 -4.06 10.93 6.41
N HIS A 51 -3.58 12.06 6.81
CA HIS A 51 -2.64 12.36 7.91
C HIS A 51 -3.36 13.34 8.82
N ASN A 52 -4.53 12.97 9.29
CA ASN A 52 -5.43 13.84 10.09
C ASN A 52 -6.54 13.02 10.75
N PRO A 53 -7.23 13.58 11.76
CA PRO A 53 -8.37 12.93 12.39
C PRO A 53 -9.53 12.68 11.40
N PHE A 54 -10.10 11.47 11.45
CA PHE A 54 -11.27 11.11 10.65
C PHE A 54 -12.59 11.45 11.36
N SER A 55 -13.72 11.23 10.69
CA SER A 55 -15.06 11.45 11.26
C SER A 55 -15.34 10.44 12.39
N PRO A 56 -16.15 10.79 13.41
CA PRO A 56 -16.54 9.83 14.46
C PRO A 56 -17.22 8.57 13.91
N ALA A 57 -17.97 8.67 12.82
CA ALA A 57 -18.60 7.53 12.15
C ALA A 57 -17.58 6.47 11.70
N PHE A 58 -16.40 6.88 11.26
CA PHE A 58 -15.32 5.97 10.89
C PHE A 58 -14.90 5.08 12.06
N TYR A 59 -14.65 5.66 13.23
CA TYR A 59 -14.21 4.89 14.41
C TYR A 59 -15.32 3.97 14.92
N ASN A 60 -16.59 4.43 14.95
CA ASN A 60 -17.74 3.60 15.29
C ASN A 60 -17.85 2.36 14.38
N LEU A 61 -17.60 2.54 13.08
CA LEU A 61 -17.58 1.42 12.14
C LEU A 61 -16.38 0.52 12.36
N CYS A 62 -15.18 1.06 12.60
CA CYS A 62 -14.01 0.25 12.93
C CYS A 62 -14.22 -0.58 14.20
N ASP A 63 -14.84 -0.01 15.26
CA ASP A 63 -15.18 -0.71 16.49
C ASP A 63 -16.11 -1.91 16.20
N THR A 64 -17.17 -1.69 15.43
CA THR A 64 -18.17 -2.73 15.14
C THR A 64 -17.68 -3.78 14.15
N MET A 65 -16.84 -3.38 13.21
CA MET A 65 -16.29 -4.28 12.19
C MET A 65 -15.02 -5.00 12.64
N GLY A 66 -14.42 -4.62 13.78
CA GLY A 66 -13.18 -5.20 14.30
C GLY A 66 -11.97 -4.87 13.43
N ILE A 67 -11.83 -3.60 13.04
CA ILE A 67 -10.68 -3.07 12.31
C ILE A 67 -9.86 -2.21 13.28
N MET A 68 -8.59 -2.53 13.48
CA MET A 68 -7.69 -1.75 14.32
C MET A 68 -7.34 -0.42 13.65
N VAL A 69 -7.05 0.62 14.45
CA VAL A 69 -6.71 1.95 13.94
C VAL A 69 -5.41 2.45 14.56
N LEU A 70 -4.49 2.86 13.71
CA LEU A 70 -3.41 3.80 14.03
C LEU A 70 -3.96 5.20 13.76
N ASN A 71 -4.33 5.92 14.83
CA ASN A 71 -5.00 7.20 14.71
C ASN A 71 -3.98 8.34 14.68
N GLU A 72 -3.87 9.00 13.52
CA GLU A 72 -2.90 10.07 13.29
C GLU A 72 -3.55 11.43 13.39
N GLY A 73 -2.95 12.32 14.20
CA GLY A 73 -3.53 13.62 14.49
C GLY A 73 -3.06 14.76 13.58
N LEU A 74 -1.82 14.68 13.10
CA LEU A 74 -1.17 15.76 12.38
C LEU A 74 -0.35 15.23 11.20
N ASP A 75 -0.33 15.95 10.08
CA ASP A 75 0.61 15.69 8.98
C ASP A 75 1.99 16.31 9.25
N GLY A 76 2.00 17.56 9.65
CA GLY A 76 3.22 18.31 9.97
C GLY A 76 3.10 19.07 11.31
N TRP A 77 4.21 19.69 11.73
CA TRP A 77 4.23 20.53 12.92
C TRP A 77 4.43 22.01 12.52
N ASN A 78 5.23 22.77 13.26
CA ASN A 78 5.40 24.21 13.08
C ASN A 78 6.23 24.63 11.85
N GLN A 79 6.65 23.70 11.01
CA GLN A 79 7.22 24.01 9.70
C GLN A 79 6.27 23.53 8.59
N PRO A 80 5.54 24.44 7.95
CA PRO A 80 4.58 24.09 6.91
C PRO A 80 5.22 23.36 5.73
N LYS A 81 4.55 22.32 5.22
CA LYS A 81 4.93 21.63 3.97
C LYS A 81 4.40 22.33 2.73
N ALA A 82 3.33 23.13 2.89
CA ALA A 82 2.67 23.89 1.84
C ALA A 82 2.20 25.27 2.35
N ALA A 83 1.84 26.18 1.46
CA ALA A 83 1.49 27.56 1.81
C ALA A 83 0.33 27.67 2.82
N ASP A 84 -0.69 26.81 2.66
CA ASP A 84 -1.91 26.83 3.49
C ASP A 84 -1.95 25.64 4.49
N ASP A 85 -0.79 25.17 4.91
CA ASP A 85 -0.63 24.06 5.83
C ASP A 85 -1.00 24.44 7.27
N TYR A 86 -1.48 23.47 8.06
CA TYR A 86 -1.74 23.61 9.49
C TYR A 86 -0.51 24.09 10.27
N GLY A 87 0.69 23.82 9.78
CA GLY A 87 1.94 24.28 10.37
C GLY A 87 2.00 25.80 10.60
N ASN A 88 1.23 26.60 9.85
CA ASN A 88 1.09 28.04 10.06
C ASN A 88 0.36 28.41 11.37
N TYR A 89 -0.41 27.49 11.91
CA TYR A 89 -1.23 27.66 13.11
C TYR A 89 -0.77 26.78 14.26
N PHE A 90 0.19 25.89 14.04
CA PHE A 90 0.62 24.86 14.97
C PHE A 90 0.95 25.42 16.35
N ASP A 91 1.81 26.42 16.47
CA ASP A 91 2.30 26.94 17.75
C ASP A 91 1.16 27.50 18.63
N GLU A 92 0.10 28.00 18.01
CA GLU A 92 -1.09 28.54 18.71
C GLU A 92 -2.10 27.44 19.10
N TRP A 93 -2.29 26.41 18.23
CA TRP A 93 -3.47 25.54 18.31
C TRP A 93 -3.16 24.09 18.67
N TRP A 94 -1.92 23.60 18.49
CA TRP A 94 -1.62 22.16 18.61
C TRP A 94 -2.09 21.54 19.93
N GLN A 95 -1.88 22.22 21.07
CA GLN A 95 -2.21 21.67 22.37
C GLN A 95 -3.73 21.52 22.57
N LYS A 96 -4.48 22.50 22.13
CA LYS A 96 -5.94 22.47 22.20
C LYS A 96 -6.49 21.40 21.25
N ASP A 97 -6.06 21.42 20.02
CA ASP A 97 -6.59 20.54 18.98
C ASP A 97 -6.24 19.08 19.27
N MET A 98 -5.02 18.78 19.71
CA MET A 98 -4.65 17.42 20.10
C MET A 98 -5.34 16.98 21.39
N THR A 99 -5.60 17.88 22.33
CA THR A 99 -6.40 17.59 23.51
C THR A 99 -7.84 17.19 23.12
N ASP A 100 -8.46 17.95 22.25
CA ASP A 100 -9.83 17.69 21.80
C ASP A 100 -9.89 16.41 20.96
N PHE A 101 -8.90 16.17 20.09
CA PHE A 101 -8.73 14.94 19.32
C PHE A 101 -8.66 13.69 20.20
N ILE A 102 -7.74 13.67 21.17
CA ILE A 102 -7.56 12.52 22.06
C ILE A 102 -8.83 12.29 22.89
N LYS A 103 -9.40 13.34 23.48
CA LYS A 103 -10.62 13.24 24.31
C LYS A 103 -11.83 12.73 23.51
N ARG A 104 -11.94 13.13 22.24
CA ARG A 104 -13.00 12.66 21.34
C ARG A 104 -12.87 11.15 21.09
N ASP A 105 -11.65 10.68 20.81
CA ASP A 105 -11.45 9.37 20.20
C ASP A 105 -10.96 8.28 21.16
N ARG A 106 -10.36 8.60 22.32
CA ARG A 106 -9.73 7.63 23.22
C ARG A 106 -10.63 6.50 23.74
N ASN A 107 -11.94 6.64 23.64
CA ASN A 107 -12.88 5.61 24.06
C ASN A 107 -13.21 4.59 22.97
N HIS A 108 -12.65 4.71 21.76
CA HIS A 108 -12.81 3.74 20.70
C HIS A 108 -11.85 2.56 20.90
N PRO A 109 -12.36 1.32 21.10
CA PRO A 109 -11.51 0.14 21.29
C PRO A 109 -10.74 -0.26 20.03
N SER A 110 -11.15 0.19 18.85
CA SER A 110 -10.42 -0.01 17.60
C SER A 110 -9.07 0.71 17.57
N ILE A 111 -8.94 1.84 18.26
CA ILE A 111 -7.68 2.59 18.28
C ILE A 111 -6.66 1.84 19.14
N ILE A 112 -5.59 1.38 18.52
CA ILE A 112 -4.53 0.59 19.18
C ILE A 112 -3.25 1.41 19.42
N MET A 113 -3.06 2.51 18.72
CA MET A 113 -1.94 3.44 18.89
C MET A 113 -2.24 4.81 18.29
N TRP A 114 -1.51 5.80 18.75
CA TRP A 114 -1.57 7.18 18.29
C TRP A 114 -0.37 7.53 17.43
N SER A 115 -0.56 8.42 16.44
CA SER A 115 0.54 9.03 15.70
C SER A 115 0.47 10.55 15.80
N ILE A 116 1.62 11.15 16.11
CA ILE A 116 1.74 12.59 16.38
C ILE A 116 2.21 13.40 15.18
N GLY A 117 2.46 12.75 14.05
CA GLY A 117 2.89 13.44 12.83
C GLY A 117 3.31 12.49 11.73
N ASN A 118 3.45 13.02 10.52
CA ASN A 118 3.90 12.31 9.32
C ASN A 118 5.06 13.06 8.66
N GLU A 119 6.20 12.39 8.43
CA GLU A 119 7.35 12.94 7.70
C GLU A 119 7.67 14.41 8.07
N VAL A 120 7.68 14.66 9.37
CA VAL A 120 7.73 16.03 9.89
C VAL A 120 9.05 16.70 9.54
N THR A 121 8.98 17.82 8.82
CA THR A 121 10.12 18.70 8.55
C THR A 121 10.42 19.54 9.77
N GLY A 122 11.71 19.80 10.06
CA GLY A 122 12.13 20.64 11.18
C GLY A 122 11.74 20.12 12.57
N ALA A 123 11.45 18.84 12.70
CA ALA A 123 11.12 18.23 13.98
C ALA A 123 12.20 18.46 15.03
N THR A 124 11.83 19.04 16.16
CA THR A 124 12.72 19.21 17.32
C THR A 124 12.35 18.19 18.40
N PRO A 125 13.35 17.72 19.19
CA PRO A 125 13.08 16.85 20.33
C PRO A 125 12.10 17.44 21.34
N GLU A 126 12.08 18.76 21.48
CA GLU A 126 11.19 19.48 22.41
C GLU A 126 9.72 19.36 21.98
N ILE A 127 9.40 19.63 20.71
CA ILE A 127 8.03 19.50 20.18
C ILE A 127 7.58 18.05 20.28
N GLN A 128 8.44 17.08 19.92
CA GLN A 128 8.13 15.67 20.05
C GLN A 128 7.82 15.28 21.49
N HIS A 129 8.66 15.70 22.44
CA HIS A 129 8.45 15.46 23.87
C HIS A 129 7.12 16.04 24.37
N ASN A 130 6.79 17.26 23.98
CA ASN A 130 5.57 17.92 24.39
C ASN A 130 4.32 17.19 23.86
N LEU A 131 4.33 16.81 22.58
CA LEU A 131 3.25 16.02 21.97
C LEU A 131 3.11 14.68 22.66
N VAL A 132 4.18 13.87 22.75
CA VAL A 132 4.13 12.55 23.41
C VAL A 132 3.63 12.65 24.85
N SER A 133 4.12 13.64 25.60
CA SER A 133 3.71 13.87 26.98
C SER A 133 2.22 14.18 27.09
N LEU A 134 1.67 15.00 26.19
CA LEU A 134 0.22 15.28 26.14
C LEU A 134 -0.60 14.00 25.86
N PHE A 135 -0.17 13.19 24.91
CA PHE A 135 -0.84 11.93 24.58
C PHE A 135 -0.83 10.97 25.76
N HIS A 136 0.32 10.73 26.40
CA HIS A 136 0.41 9.88 27.59
C HIS A 136 -0.36 10.43 28.79
N GLN A 137 -0.44 11.76 28.96
CA GLN A 137 -1.25 12.36 30.02
C GLN A 137 -2.75 12.10 29.85
N LEU A 138 -3.24 12.09 28.58
CA LEU A 138 -4.66 11.98 28.29
C LEU A 138 -5.11 10.53 28.00
N ASP A 139 -4.19 9.68 27.54
CA ASP A 139 -4.37 8.26 27.26
C ASP A 139 -3.09 7.48 27.52
N PRO A 140 -2.80 7.10 28.78
CA PRO A 140 -1.55 6.46 29.17
C PRO A 140 -1.42 5.00 28.70
N ASP A 141 -2.51 4.38 28.25
CA ASP A 141 -2.54 2.96 27.93
C ASP A 141 -2.12 2.64 26.49
N ARG A 142 -2.20 3.64 25.58
CA ARG A 142 -1.88 3.44 24.17
C ARG A 142 -0.53 4.03 23.81
N PRO A 143 0.29 3.28 23.05
CA PRO A 143 1.60 3.76 22.62
C PRO A 143 1.47 4.86 21.57
N VAL A 144 2.50 5.70 21.52
CA VAL A 144 2.64 6.82 20.60
C VAL A 144 3.74 6.57 19.58
N THR A 145 3.44 6.80 18.33
CA THR A 145 4.38 6.75 17.21
C THR A 145 4.37 8.04 16.40
N GLN A 146 5.20 8.10 15.39
CA GLN A 146 5.23 9.11 14.34
C GLN A 146 5.39 8.42 13.00
N GLY A 147 4.61 8.81 12.00
CA GLY A 147 4.76 8.31 10.64
C GLY A 147 6.04 8.81 10.00
N GLY A 148 6.89 7.86 9.65
CA GLY A 148 8.13 8.14 8.95
C GLY A 148 9.23 8.80 9.79
N THR A 149 10.42 8.53 9.33
CA THR A 149 11.64 9.23 9.70
C THR A 149 11.98 10.18 8.55
N ASP A 150 12.92 11.08 8.76
CA ASP A 150 13.43 11.95 7.71
C ASP A 150 13.92 11.12 6.48
N PRO A 151 13.19 11.17 5.35
CA PRO A 151 13.50 10.32 4.20
C PRO A 151 14.85 10.63 3.54
N THR A 152 15.49 11.73 3.94
CA THR A 152 16.77 12.18 3.34
C THR A 152 18.00 11.55 4.01
N LYS A 153 17.86 10.83 5.13
CA LYS A 153 19.00 10.40 5.96
C LYS A 153 19.27 8.89 5.97
N GLY A 154 18.32 8.05 5.53
CA GLY A 154 18.50 6.60 5.40
C GLY A 154 19.24 5.95 6.59
N MET A 155 20.08 4.97 6.34
CA MET A 155 20.83 4.20 7.34
C MET A 155 21.73 5.01 8.28
N LYS A 156 21.86 6.32 8.08
CA LYS A 156 22.68 7.21 8.93
C LYS A 156 21.88 7.85 10.07
N THR A 157 20.58 7.57 10.17
CA THR A 157 19.73 8.14 11.22
C THR A 157 20.09 7.54 12.57
N ASP A 158 20.40 8.39 13.53
CA ASP A 158 20.47 8.01 14.95
C ASP A 158 19.04 8.00 15.53
N TYR A 159 18.38 6.86 15.43
CA TYR A 159 16.99 6.67 15.84
C TYR A 159 16.79 6.93 17.32
N GLN A 160 17.74 6.51 18.17
CA GLN A 160 17.63 6.71 19.61
C GLN A 160 17.68 8.19 19.99
N LYS A 161 18.53 8.96 19.34
CA LYS A 161 18.67 10.39 19.61
C LYS A 161 17.50 11.20 19.05
N LYS A 162 17.04 10.84 17.84
CA LYS A 162 16.01 11.61 17.11
C LYS A 162 14.59 11.29 17.56
N PHE A 163 14.34 10.06 18.01
CA PHE A 163 13.01 9.56 18.37
C PHE A 163 12.95 9.03 19.81
N ASN A 164 13.68 9.69 20.69
CA ASN A 164 13.87 9.26 22.08
C ASN A 164 12.58 9.17 22.90
N TYR A 165 11.55 9.89 22.49
CA TYR A 165 10.30 9.97 23.24
C TYR A 165 9.20 9.07 22.69
N LEU A 166 9.36 8.50 21.48
CA LEU A 166 8.37 7.62 20.87
C LEU A 166 8.43 6.21 21.48
N ASP A 167 7.27 5.61 21.69
CA ASP A 167 7.16 4.20 22.12
C ASP A 167 7.44 3.24 20.96
N ILE A 168 7.10 3.66 19.76
CA ILE A 168 7.23 2.85 18.53
C ILE A 168 7.85 3.71 17.43
N ILE A 169 8.86 3.16 16.77
CA ILE A 169 9.50 3.81 15.61
C ILE A 169 8.71 3.49 14.34
N GLY A 170 8.24 4.53 13.65
CA GLY A 170 7.54 4.43 12.38
C GLY A 170 8.49 4.54 11.18
N PHE A 171 8.31 3.67 10.19
CA PHE A 171 9.05 3.68 8.93
C PHE A 171 8.12 3.98 7.75
N ASN A 172 8.39 5.06 7.03
CA ASN A 172 7.80 5.32 5.71
C ASN A 172 8.74 4.78 4.60
N GLY A 173 8.85 5.46 3.49
CA GLY A 173 9.60 5.00 2.32
C GLY A 173 11.03 4.50 2.57
N ASN A 174 11.72 4.96 3.61
CA ASN A 174 13.01 4.40 4.01
C ASN A 174 12.93 2.95 4.48
N GLY A 175 11.78 2.50 4.98
CA GLY A 175 11.54 1.09 5.32
C GLY A 175 11.52 0.15 4.11
N GLU A 176 11.41 0.68 2.90
CA GLU A 176 11.49 -0.09 1.65
C GLU A 176 12.94 -0.36 1.21
N GLU A 177 13.89 0.44 1.69
CA GLU A 177 15.28 0.30 1.30
C GLU A 177 15.89 -0.99 1.86
N ILE A 178 16.67 -1.67 1.02
CA ILE A 178 17.32 -2.93 1.39
C ILE A 178 18.33 -2.67 2.51
N GLY A 179 18.19 -3.44 3.59
CA GLY A 179 19.09 -3.37 4.73
C GLY A 179 18.74 -2.32 5.79
N GLU A 180 17.80 -1.40 5.54
CA GLU A 180 17.46 -0.36 6.51
C GLU A 180 16.82 -0.92 7.78
N LEU A 181 15.81 -1.76 7.66
CA LEU A 181 15.14 -2.41 8.79
C LEU A 181 16.09 -3.33 9.56
N GLU A 182 16.93 -4.08 8.85
CA GLU A 182 17.95 -4.95 9.43
C GLU A 182 19.00 -4.14 10.19
N HIS A 183 19.46 -3.03 9.61
CA HIS A 183 20.39 -2.10 10.25
C HIS A 183 19.79 -1.50 11.52
N PHE A 184 18.53 -1.05 11.44
CA PHE A 184 17.81 -0.54 12.61
C PHE A 184 17.77 -1.58 13.75
N HIS A 185 17.27 -2.77 13.47
CA HIS A 185 17.12 -3.79 14.52
C HIS A 185 18.45 -4.26 15.10
N LYS A 186 19.49 -4.34 14.28
CA LYS A 186 20.85 -4.67 14.74
C LYS A 186 21.37 -3.66 15.76
N ASN A 187 21.12 -2.37 15.53
CA ASN A 187 21.64 -1.30 16.39
C ASN A 187 20.72 -0.96 17.56
N TYR A 188 19.41 -1.20 17.42
CA TYR A 188 18.37 -0.86 18.39
C TYR A 188 17.42 -2.04 18.66
N PRO A 189 17.93 -3.20 19.15
CA PRO A 189 17.15 -4.44 19.24
C PRO A 189 16.00 -4.39 20.23
N THR A 190 15.98 -3.41 21.13
CA THR A 190 14.94 -3.22 22.15
C THR A 190 13.83 -2.26 21.73
N LEU A 191 14.05 -1.47 20.68
CA LEU A 191 13.05 -0.53 20.19
C LEU A 191 11.97 -1.26 19.39
N CYS A 192 10.73 -0.91 19.67
CA CYS A 192 9.58 -1.37 18.86
C CYS A 192 9.54 -0.63 17.52
N ALA A 193 9.12 -1.33 16.48
CA ALA A 193 9.04 -0.75 15.13
C ALA A 193 7.83 -1.24 14.33
N ILE A 194 7.33 -0.35 13.49
CA ILE A 194 6.25 -0.60 12.54
C ILE A 194 6.55 0.12 11.22
N ALA A 195 6.20 -0.50 10.10
CA ALA A 195 6.21 0.18 8.81
C ALA A 195 4.92 0.99 8.67
N THR A 196 5.01 2.29 8.87
CA THR A 196 3.85 3.20 8.92
C THR A 196 3.34 3.57 7.53
N GLU A 197 4.20 3.45 6.50
CA GLU A 197 3.86 3.80 5.12
C GLU A 197 4.76 3.04 4.14
N VAL A 198 4.51 1.74 3.98
CA VAL A 198 5.30 0.81 3.18
C VAL A 198 4.40 -0.33 2.66
N PRO A 199 4.48 -0.73 1.38
CA PRO A 199 5.26 -0.14 0.30
C PRO A 199 4.52 0.96 -0.45
N HIS A 200 5.28 1.72 -1.27
CA HIS A 200 4.75 2.64 -2.27
C HIS A 200 4.75 1.96 -3.63
N THR A 201 3.60 1.89 -4.27
CA THR A 201 3.46 1.31 -5.61
C THR A 201 2.45 2.10 -6.43
N TYR A 202 2.70 2.23 -7.74
CA TYR A 202 1.83 2.97 -8.68
C TYR A 202 0.95 2.01 -9.48
N GLN A 203 0.16 1.22 -8.83
CA GLN A 203 -0.68 0.22 -9.48
C GLN A 203 -1.91 0.84 -10.13
N THR A 204 -2.11 0.51 -11.41
CA THR A 204 -3.25 0.97 -12.22
C THR A 204 -4.36 -0.08 -12.25
N ARG A 205 -5.50 0.27 -12.87
CA ARG A 205 -6.57 -0.64 -13.19
C ARG A 205 -6.64 -0.87 -14.69
N GLY A 206 -6.31 -2.10 -15.16
CA GLY A 206 -6.42 -2.53 -16.54
C GLY A 206 -5.34 -1.99 -17.49
N VAL A 207 -4.22 -1.48 -16.97
CA VAL A 207 -3.07 -1.05 -17.76
C VAL A 207 -1.91 -1.98 -17.48
N TYR A 208 -1.65 -2.90 -18.37
CA TYR A 208 -0.65 -3.95 -18.24
C TYR A 208 0.60 -3.54 -18.99
N ARG A 209 1.61 -3.13 -18.24
CA ARG A 209 2.88 -2.64 -18.74
C ARG A 209 4.03 -3.33 -18.06
N SER A 210 5.12 -3.41 -18.75
CA SER A 210 6.37 -3.85 -18.20
C SER A 210 7.29 -2.70 -17.92
N GLN A 211 8.22 -2.98 -17.08
CA GLN A 211 9.29 -2.10 -16.72
C GLN A 211 10.19 -1.81 -17.92
N THR A 212 10.56 -0.54 -18.09
CA THR A 212 11.54 -0.12 -19.09
C THR A 212 12.75 0.47 -18.40
N GLN A 213 13.95 0.10 -18.84
CA GLN A 213 15.22 0.46 -18.20
C GLN A 213 15.55 1.96 -18.20
N TRP A 214 14.86 2.76 -18.99
CA TRP A 214 15.24 4.15 -19.22
C TRP A 214 14.36 5.16 -18.47
N ARG A 215 13.29 4.72 -17.82
CA ARG A 215 12.41 5.61 -17.08
C ARG A 215 12.00 5.04 -15.73
N ARG A 216 11.93 5.95 -14.78
CA ARG A 216 11.42 5.67 -13.43
C ARG A 216 9.92 5.93 -13.31
N ARG A 217 9.33 6.71 -14.24
CA ARG A 217 7.91 7.06 -14.31
C ARG A 217 7.42 7.05 -15.74
N ASP A 218 6.13 6.79 -15.93
CA ASP A 218 5.48 6.88 -17.24
C ASP A 218 5.41 8.32 -17.75
N PHE A 219 5.42 9.29 -16.84
CA PHE A 219 5.33 10.71 -17.13
C PHE A 219 6.46 11.47 -16.47
N PRO A 220 6.94 12.58 -17.09
CA PRO A 220 7.86 13.46 -16.41
C PRO A 220 7.18 14.03 -15.17
N ALA A 221 7.87 14.03 -14.06
CA ALA A 221 7.42 14.76 -12.91
C ALA A 221 7.65 16.26 -13.11
N PRO A 222 6.87 17.15 -12.50
CA PRO A 222 7.03 18.61 -12.64
C PRO A 222 8.43 19.12 -12.31
N TRP A 223 9.17 18.41 -11.45
CA TRP A 223 10.55 18.71 -11.08
C TRP A 223 11.62 18.12 -12.00
N GLU A 224 11.24 17.23 -12.92
CA GLU A 224 12.17 16.71 -13.92
C GLU A 224 12.52 17.83 -14.91
N LYS A 225 13.75 18.32 -14.83
CA LYS A 225 14.24 19.37 -15.73
C LYS A 225 14.73 18.77 -17.05
N GLY A 226 14.32 19.34 -18.17
CA GLY A 226 14.82 19.02 -19.51
C GLY A 226 13.72 18.98 -20.57
N ASN A 227 14.12 19.05 -21.83
CA ASN A 227 13.22 18.89 -22.96
C ASN A 227 12.85 17.42 -23.11
N ILE A 228 11.72 17.02 -22.53
CA ILE A 228 11.18 15.69 -22.68
C ILE A 228 10.46 15.63 -24.01
N ASN A 229 10.99 14.85 -24.93
CA ASN A 229 10.33 14.58 -26.18
C ASN A 229 9.22 13.55 -25.96
N TRP A 230 7.98 14.01 -25.82
CA TRP A 230 6.79 13.19 -25.63
C TRP A 230 6.61 12.13 -26.73
N GLU A 231 7.04 12.38 -27.95
CA GLU A 231 6.95 11.41 -29.04
C GLU A 231 7.91 10.23 -28.79
N GLN A 232 9.10 10.49 -28.29
CA GLN A 232 10.02 9.41 -27.88
C GLN A 232 9.45 8.61 -26.70
N PHE A 233 8.65 9.25 -25.89
CA PHE A 233 8.02 8.66 -24.73
C PHE A 233 6.95 7.63 -25.10
N LYS A 234 6.04 8.02 -26.02
CA LYS A 234 4.96 7.15 -26.52
C LYS A 234 5.46 5.82 -27.06
N HIS A 235 6.63 5.84 -27.69
CA HIS A 235 7.19 4.68 -28.37
C HIS A 235 7.96 3.72 -27.45
N ARG A 236 8.16 4.08 -26.19
CA ARG A 236 8.94 3.29 -25.24
C ARG A 236 8.13 2.60 -24.16
N VAL A 237 6.81 2.70 -24.20
CA VAL A 237 5.90 1.87 -23.43
C VAL A 237 5.65 0.62 -24.23
N PHE A 238 6.22 -0.49 -23.83
CA PHE A 238 6.05 -1.74 -24.54
C PHE A 238 4.66 -2.32 -24.30
N PRO A 239 3.91 -2.68 -25.34
CA PRO A 239 2.73 -3.48 -25.16
C PRO A 239 3.10 -4.88 -24.63
N ILE A 240 2.27 -5.43 -23.73
CA ILE A 240 2.46 -6.74 -23.12
C ILE A 240 2.89 -7.84 -24.08
N PRO A 241 2.28 -7.99 -25.28
CA PRO A 241 2.59 -9.11 -26.15
C PRO A 241 4.02 -9.21 -26.67
N ASP A 242 4.83 -8.18 -26.46
CA ASP A 242 6.17 -8.11 -27.02
C ASP A 242 7.28 -8.39 -26.00
N LEU A 243 6.92 -8.87 -24.78
CA LEU A 243 7.84 -8.97 -23.66
C LEU A 243 8.05 -10.40 -23.16
N THR A 244 9.27 -10.67 -22.69
CA THR A 244 9.63 -11.89 -21.97
C THR A 244 9.24 -11.78 -20.50
N GLU A 245 9.19 -12.91 -19.80
CA GLU A 245 8.95 -12.95 -18.36
C GLU A 245 9.95 -12.08 -17.60
N LYS A 246 11.24 -12.15 -17.95
CA LYS A 246 12.29 -11.35 -17.32
C LYS A 246 12.13 -9.84 -17.56
N GLU A 247 11.61 -9.45 -18.70
CA GLU A 247 11.32 -8.06 -19.02
C GLU A 247 10.06 -7.56 -18.29
N CYS A 248 9.09 -8.44 -18.06
CA CYS A 248 7.89 -8.10 -17.27
C CYS A 248 8.18 -7.98 -15.79
N PHE A 249 9.04 -8.86 -15.27
CA PHE A 249 9.34 -9.02 -13.84
C PHE A 249 10.84 -9.12 -13.61
N PRO A 250 11.61 -8.05 -13.88
CA PRO A 250 13.03 -8.03 -13.60
C PRO A 250 13.29 -8.21 -12.11
N GLU A 251 14.46 -8.72 -11.77
CA GLU A 251 14.95 -8.77 -10.41
C GLU A 251 15.07 -7.35 -9.84
N GLU A 252 14.91 -7.23 -8.52
CA GLU A 252 14.74 -5.98 -7.79
C GLU A 252 15.78 -4.91 -8.05
N SER A 253 15.45 -3.73 -7.66
CA SER A 253 16.25 -2.57 -7.32
C SER A 253 16.44 -1.50 -8.40
N ASP A 254 16.39 -1.82 -9.68
CA ASP A 254 16.91 -0.86 -10.65
C ASP A 254 15.87 0.07 -11.30
N TYR A 255 14.55 -0.14 -11.05
CA TYR A 255 13.52 0.54 -11.85
C TYR A 255 12.30 1.02 -11.07
N PRO A 256 12.44 1.94 -10.13
CA PRO A 256 11.32 2.55 -9.47
C PRO A 256 10.53 3.48 -10.41
N TYR A 257 9.27 3.74 -10.08
CA TYR A 257 8.43 4.80 -10.64
C TYR A 257 7.81 4.57 -12.02
N TYR A 258 7.18 3.45 -12.29
CA TYR A 258 6.26 3.43 -13.41
C TYR A 258 4.93 2.76 -13.04
N GLN A 259 3.91 3.03 -13.84
CA GLN A 259 2.55 2.60 -13.55
C GLN A 259 2.22 1.32 -14.28
N SER A 260 1.66 0.36 -13.57
CA SER A 260 1.26 -0.92 -14.13
C SER A 260 0.18 -1.57 -13.27
N SER A 261 -0.60 -2.47 -13.86
CA SER A 261 -1.51 -3.34 -13.12
C SER A 261 -0.83 -4.60 -12.58
N TYR A 262 0.39 -4.92 -13.04
CA TYR A 262 1.21 -5.97 -12.46
C TYR A 262 1.89 -5.53 -11.16
N ASP A 263 2.38 -6.48 -10.35
CA ASP A 263 3.16 -6.22 -9.14
C ASP A 263 4.63 -5.83 -9.44
N ASN A 264 4.82 -5.04 -10.47
CA ASN A 264 6.09 -4.45 -10.86
C ASN A 264 6.06 -2.91 -10.89
N ALA A 265 4.93 -2.30 -10.54
CA ALA A 265 4.74 -0.85 -10.47
C ALA A 265 5.24 -0.29 -9.13
N SER A 266 6.47 -0.63 -8.73
CA SER A 266 7.05 -0.28 -7.44
C SER A 266 7.80 1.05 -7.49
N VAL A 267 7.85 1.76 -6.37
CA VAL A 267 8.77 2.89 -6.16
C VAL A 267 10.16 2.36 -5.80
N ARG A 268 10.24 1.43 -4.86
CA ARG A 268 11.50 0.80 -4.39
C ARG A 268 11.41 -0.71 -4.28
N ILE A 269 10.28 -1.22 -3.81
CA ILE A 269 10.03 -2.64 -3.58
C ILE A 269 8.63 -3.01 -4.07
N SER A 270 8.45 -4.22 -4.63
CA SER A 270 7.12 -4.69 -5.00
C SER A 270 6.26 -5.01 -3.76
N ALA A 271 4.93 -5.00 -3.92
CA ALA A 271 4.02 -5.24 -2.81
C ALA A 271 4.21 -6.64 -2.19
N ARG A 272 4.38 -7.67 -3.02
CA ARG A 272 4.64 -9.05 -2.56
C ARG A 272 5.91 -9.14 -1.72
N LYS A 273 7.01 -8.58 -2.21
CA LYS A 273 8.31 -8.66 -1.52
C LYS A 273 8.34 -7.84 -0.24
N SER A 274 7.68 -6.68 -0.21
CA SER A 274 7.50 -5.91 1.02
C SER A 274 6.82 -6.76 2.08
N TRP A 275 5.70 -7.39 1.74
CA TRP A 275 4.98 -8.23 2.70
C TRP A 275 5.78 -9.46 3.14
N GLN A 276 6.48 -10.14 2.22
CA GLN A 276 7.37 -11.26 2.55
C GLN A 276 8.46 -10.82 3.54
N ARG A 277 9.08 -9.66 3.29
CA ARG A 277 10.08 -9.08 4.18
C ARG A 277 9.49 -8.73 5.55
N THR A 278 8.33 -8.09 5.59
CA THR A 278 7.62 -7.78 6.83
C THR A 278 7.32 -9.06 7.64
N CYS A 279 6.92 -10.13 6.98
CA CYS A 279 6.68 -11.42 7.63
C CYS A 279 7.96 -12.08 8.13
N SER A 280 9.10 -11.88 7.46
CA SER A 280 10.39 -12.47 7.85
C SER A 280 10.97 -11.88 9.14
N PHE A 281 10.50 -10.70 9.57
CA PHE A 281 10.96 -10.04 10.80
C PHE A 281 9.98 -10.22 11.96
N PRO A 282 10.20 -11.17 12.91
CA PRO A 282 9.29 -11.38 14.04
C PRO A 282 9.12 -10.14 14.91
N TRP A 283 10.14 -9.29 14.98
CA TRP A 283 10.17 -8.07 15.78
C TRP A 283 9.38 -6.90 15.15
N LEU A 284 9.21 -6.86 13.83
CA LEU A 284 8.43 -5.82 13.15
C LEU A 284 6.94 -6.09 13.34
N MET A 285 6.19 -5.09 13.79
CA MET A 285 4.76 -5.24 14.13
C MET A 285 3.89 -5.53 12.92
N GLY A 286 4.26 -5.02 11.76
CA GLY A 286 3.52 -5.16 10.50
C GLY A 286 3.80 -3.97 9.60
N GLU A 287 2.92 -3.78 8.61
CA GLU A 287 3.00 -2.65 7.67
C GLU A 287 1.64 -2.01 7.43
N PHE A 288 1.65 -0.71 7.11
CA PHE A 288 0.54 0.05 6.55
C PHE A 288 0.90 0.45 5.12
N ARG A 289 0.28 -0.22 4.16
CA ARG A 289 0.54 0.02 2.75
C ARG A 289 0.04 1.40 2.31
N TRP A 290 0.85 2.15 1.54
CA TRP A 290 0.46 3.39 0.89
C TRP A 290 -0.11 3.15 -0.50
N GLY A 291 -1.40 3.34 -0.78
CA GLY A 291 -2.55 3.66 0.05
C GLY A 291 -3.68 2.67 -0.25
N SER A 292 -4.77 2.79 0.48
CA SER A 292 -5.95 1.92 0.31
C SER A 292 -6.71 2.20 -0.98
N PHE A 293 -7.13 3.44 -1.15
CA PHE A 293 -7.85 3.96 -2.31
C PHE A 293 -7.02 5.03 -3.00
N ASP A 294 -7.26 5.24 -4.29
CA ASP A 294 -6.87 6.49 -4.92
C ASP A 294 -7.62 7.65 -4.25
N TYR A 295 -6.99 8.80 -4.09
CA TYR A 295 -7.50 9.88 -3.26
C TYR A 295 -7.41 11.26 -3.92
N LEU A 296 -8.26 12.18 -3.46
CA LEU A 296 -8.27 13.57 -3.91
C LEU A 296 -7.14 14.35 -3.23
N GLY A 297 -5.98 14.31 -3.78
CA GLY A 297 -4.80 14.99 -3.26
C GLY A 297 -3.60 14.57 -4.07
N GLU A 298 -2.47 15.24 -3.89
CA GLU A 298 -1.23 14.99 -4.62
C GLU A 298 -1.45 14.83 -6.14
N ALA A 299 -2.43 15.60 -6.65
CA ALA A 299 -2.81 15.59 -8.05
C ALA A 299 -1.83 16.45 -8.84
N GLU A 300 -0.80 15.83 -9.37
CA GLU A 300 0.18 16.47 -10.22
C GLU A 300 -0.05 16.08 -11.69
N TRP A 301 -0.02 17.07 -12.57
CA TRP A 301 -0.14 16.77 -14.00
C TRP A 301 0.90 15.72 -14.46
N PRO A 302 0.51 14.68 -15.20
CA PRO A 302 -0.82 14.39 -15.77
C PRO A 302 -1.77 13.60 -14.86
N GLN A 303 -1.38 13.27 -13.64
CA GLN A 303 -2.23 12.57 -12.68
C GLN A 303 -3.37 13.47 -12.23
N ARG A 304 -4.57 12.90 -12.11
CA ARG A 304 -5.80 13.61 -11.69
C ARG A 304 -6.13 13.42 -10.23
N CYS A 305 -5.46 12.48 -9.57
CA CYS A 305 -5.60 12.12 -8.16
C CYS A 305 -4.34 11.39 -7.70
N GLY A 306 -4.15 11.25 -6.41
CA GLY A 306 -3.14 10.35 -5.86
C GLY A 306 -3.47 8.90 -6.25
N ASN A 307 -2.62 8.25 -7.03
CA ASN A 307 -2.89 6.95 -7.66
C ASN A 307 -2.14 5.78 -7.01
N PHE A 308 -1.80 5.90 -5.74
CA PHE A 308 -1.16 4.84 -4.96
C PHE A 308 -2.14 3.75 -4.48
N GLY A 309 -3.45 3.99 -4.59
CA GLY A 309 -4.48 3.07 -4.10
C GLY A 309 -4.44 1.69 -4.75
N ILE A 310 -4.78 0.67 -3.97
CA ILE A 310 -5.06 -0.69 -4.46
C ILE A 310 -6.51 -0.85 -4.92
N ILE A 311 -7.32 0.14 -4.61
CA ILE A 311 -8.69 0.33 -5.10
C ILE A 311 -8.71 1.70 -5.76
N ASP A 312 -9.37 1.83 -6.90
CA ASP A 312 -9.41 3.10 -7.61
C ASP A 312 -10.33 4.14 -6.92
N ILE A 313 -10.31 5.37 -7.44
CA ILE A 313 -11.09 6.48 -6.86
C ILE A 313 -12.62 6.27 -6.92
N ALA A 314 -13.08 5.37 -7.78
CA ALA A 314 -14.48 4.97 -7.88
C ALA A 314 -14.83 3.76 -6.99
N ALA A 315 -13.93 3.37 -6.12
CA ALA A 315 -14.02 2.20 -5.24
C ALA A 315 -14.12 0.85 -6.00
N ILE A 316 -13.48 0.76 -7.18
CA ILE A 316 -13.35 -0.47 -7.94
C ILE A 316 -11.97 -1.09 -7.64
N PRO A 317 -11.90 -2.37 -7.20
CA PRO A 317 -10.64 -3.06 -6.96
C PRO A 317 -9.73 -3.08 -8.19
N LYS A 318 -8.44 -2.80 -7.97
CA LYS A 318 -7.37 -3.04 -8.95
C LYS A 318 -6.81 -4.45 -8.78
N ASP A 319 -5.97 -4.93 -9.70
CA ASP A 319 -5.34 -6.25 -9.56
C ASP A 319 -4.53 -6.37 -8.25
N ALA A 320 -3.96 -5.26 -7.79
CA ALA A 320 -3.26 -5.20 -6.50
C ALA A 320 -4.14 -5.56 -5.28
N TYR A 321 -5.43 -5.28 -5.32
CA TYR A 321 -6.36 -5.70 -4.28
C TYR A 321 -6.36 -7.23 -4.12
N PHE A 322 -6.42 -7.94 -5.23
CA PHE A 322 -6.42 -9.40 -5.24
C PHE A 322 -5.05 -9.98 -4.90
N LEU A 323 -3.96 -9.27 -5.21
CA LEU A 323 -2.63 -9.61 -4.70
C LEU A 323 -2.64 -9.61 -3.17
N TYR A 324 -3.06 -8.50 -2.55
CA TYR A 324 -3.14 -8.44 -1.08
C TYR A 324 -4.12 -9.45 -0.51
N GLN A 325 -5.26 -9.68 -1.16
CA GLN A 325 -6.19 -10.73 -0.74
C GLN A 325 -5.53 -12.11 -0.73
N SER A 326 -4.69 -12.42 -1.72
CA SER A 326 -3.94 -13.68 -1.76
C SER A 326 -2.89 -13.80 -0.64
N LEU A 327 -2.35 -12.68 -0.16
CA LEU A 327 -1.32 -12.63 0.88
C LEU A 327 -1.91 -12.54 2.29
N TRP A 328 -3.11 -11.98 2.43
CA TRP A 328 -3.67 -11.57 3.72
C TRP A 328 -4.85 -12.42 4.19
N THR A 329 -5.44 -13.27 3.33
CA THR A 329 -6.56 -14.14 3.70
C THR A 329 -6.21 -15.63 3.57
N ASP A 330 -6.92 -16.46 4.34
CA ASP A 330 -6.84 -17.91 4.25
C ASP A 330 -7.96 -18.52 3.37
N LYS A 331 -8.94 -17.68 2.96
CA LYS A 331 -10.01 -18.09 2.05
C LYS A 331 -9.38 -18.37 0.69
N PRO A 332 -9.56 -19.59 0.13
CA PRO A 332 -8.98 -19.93 -1.16
C PRO A 332 -9.44 -18.96 -2.25
N MET A 333 -8.49 -18.45 -2.99
CA MET A 333 -8.74 -17.53 -4.10
C MET A 333 -7.75 -17.71 -5.24
N VAL A 334 -8.21 -17.34 -6.43
CA VAL A 334 -7.42 -17.18 -7.66
C VAL A 334 -7.85 -15.89 -8.30
N HIS A 335 -6.91 -15.10 -8.76
CA HIS A 335 -7.16 -13.92 -9.59
C HIS A 335 -6.22 -13.94 -10.78
N LEU A 336 -6.82 -13.88 -11.97
CA LEU A 336 -6.15 -13.96 -13.25
C LEU A 336 -6.00 -12.56 -13.86
N LEU A 337 -4.80 -12.23 -14.33
CA LEU A 337 -4.52 -11.01 -15.09
C LEU A 337 -3.55 -11.32 -16.24
N PRO A 338 -3.63 -10.56 -17.35
CA PRO A 338 -4.53 -9.44 -17.68
C PRO A 338 -5.93 -9.91 -18.12
N HIS A 339 -6.80 -8.94 -18.45
CA HIS A 339 -8.00 -9.25 -19.24
C HIS A 339 -7.64 -10.00 -20.54
N TRP A 340 -8.63 -10.68 -21.14
CA TRP A 340 -8.36 -11.54 -22.31
C TRP A 340 -9.03 -11.05 -23.60
N THR A 341 -8.89 -9.74 -23.89
CA THR A 341 -9.35 -9.11 -25.13
C THR A 341 -8.21 -8.28 -25.73
N HIS A 342 -7.53 -8.83 -26.71
CA HIS A 342 -6.36 -8.23 -27.38
C HIS A 342 -6.48 -8.33 -28.89
N PRO A 343 -7.41 -7.61 -29.55
CA PRO A 343 -7.68 -7.73 -30.98
C PRO A 343 -6.42 -7.38 -31.79
N GLY A 344 -6.15 -8.17 -32.83
CA GLY A 344 -4.97 -8.01 -33.69
C GLY A 344 -3.64 -8.47 -33.05
N LYS A 345 -3.71 -9.21 -31.94
CA LYS A 345 -2.55 -9.77 -31.25
C LYS A 345 -2.50 -11.30 -31.28
N GLU A 346 -3.26 -11.92 -32.17
CA GLU A 346 -3.33 -13.37 -32.31
C GLU A 346 -1.93 -13.95 -32.54
N GLY A 347 -1.58 -14.97 -31.74
CA GLY A 347 -0.26 -15.61 -31.74
C GLY A 347 0.85 -14.85 -31.02
N LYS A 348 0.63 -13.61 -30.59
CA LYS A 348 1.60 -12.87 -29.76
C LYS A 348 1.58 -13.39 -28.34
N THR A 349 2.74 -13.47 -27.72
CA THR A 349 2.89 -13.91 -26.33
C THR A 349 2.37 -12.86 -25.36
N ILE A 350 1.46 -13.26 -24.47
CA ILE A 350 0.94 -12.45 -23.37
C ILE A 350 1.40 -13.06 -22.05
N PRO A 351 2.07 -12.30 -21.17
CA PRO A 351 2.36 -12.74 -19.81
C PRO A 351 1.05 -12.80 -19.00
N VAL A 352 0.63 -14.01 -18.68
CA VAL A 352 -0.52 -14.26 -17.81
C VAL A 352 -0.01 -14.48 -16.40
N VAL A 353 -0.43 -13.64 -15.48
CA VAL A 353 -0.05 -13.70 -14.07
C VAL A 353 -1.24 -14.15 -13.24
N ILE A 354 -0.98 -14.94 -12.21
CA ILE A 354 -2.03 -15.39 -11.29
C ILE A 354 -1.61 -15.13 -9.86
N TYR A 355 -2.49 -14.43 -9.14
CA TYR A 355 -2.40 -14.27 -7.70
C TYR A 355 -3.27 -15.33 -7.01
N THR A 356 -2.71 -16.04 -6.05
CA THR A 356 -3.40 -17.15 -5.37
C THR A 356 -2.82 -17.40 -3.98
N ASN A 357 -3.62 -18.04 -3.14
CA ASN A 357 -3.20 -18.68 -1.88
C ASN A 357 -3.53 -20.19 -1.88
N CYS A 358 -3.76 -20.76 -3.07
CA CYS A 358 -3.91 -22.19 -3.26
C CYS A 358 -2.53 -22.89 -3.34
N ASP A 359 -2.50 -24.21 -3.22
CA ASP A 359 -1.23 -24.98 -3.30
C ASP A 359 -0.67 -25.03 -4.73
N ALA A 360 -1.54 -24.97 -5.73
CA ALA A 360 -1.20 -24.94 -7.15
C ALA A 360 -2.32 -24.30 -7.98
N VAL A 361 -1.98 -23.91 -9.21
CA VAL A 361 -2.95 -23.43 -10.20
C VAL A 361 -2.73 -24.13 -11.54
N GLU A 362 -3.80 -24.55 -12.19
CA GLU A 362 -3.81 -25.02 -13.57
C GLU A 362 -4.49 -23.99 -14.47
N LEU A 363 -3.83 -23.65 -15.59
CA LEU A 363 -4.31 -22.63 -16.54
C LEU A 363 -4.85 -23.32 -17.80
N PHE A 364 -5.96 -22.80 -18.33
CA PHE A 364 -6.61 -23.30 -19.53
C PHE A 364 -6.86 -22.17 -20.54
N ILE A 365 -6.72 -22.50 -21.83
CA ILE A 365 -7.17 -21.68 -22.94
C ILE A 365 -8.15 -22.54 -23.78
N ASN A 366 -9.37 -22.04 -23.98
CA ASN A 366 -10.40 -22.74 -24.75
C ASN A 366 -10.56 -24.22 -24.35
N ASN A 367 -10.56 -24.49 -23.05
CA ASN A 367 -10.60 -25.81 -22.41
C ASN A 367 -9.34 -26.69 -22.61
N VAL A 368 -8.28 -26.17 -23.21
CA VAL A 368 -7.01 -26.89 -23.35
C VAL A 368 -6.11 -26.49 -22.19
N SER A 369 -5.61 -27.47 -21.44
CA SER A 369 -4.69 -27.21 -20.31
C SER A 369 -3.32 -26.75 -20.80
N LEU A 370 -2.81 -25.68 -20.19
CA LEU A 370 -1.45 -25.19 -20.35
C LEU A 370 -0.52 -25.70 -19.23
N GLY A 371 -1.00 -26.64 -18.42
CA GLY A 371 -0.28 -27.23 -17.32
C GLY A 371 -0.54 -26.55 -15.98
N SER A 372 -0.11 -27.24 -14.93
CA SER A 372 -0.23 -26.79 -13.55
C SER A 372 1.12 -26.32 -13.02
N LYS A 373 1.10 -25.25 -12.21
CA LYS A 373 2.27 -24.75 -11.49
C LYS A 373 2.01 -24.76 -9.98
N PRO A 374 2.95 -25.27 -9.16
CA PRO A 374 2.84 -25.18 -7.70
C PRO A 374 3.08 -23.73 -7.26
N TYR A 375 2.36 -23.32 -6.22
CA TYR A 375 2.58 -22.02 -5.57
C TYR A 375 3.70 -22.14 -4.54
N THR A 376 4.76 -21.38 -4.72
CA THR A 376 5.96 -21.39 -3.87
C THR A 376 6.15 -20.11 -3.07
N GLY A 377 5.13 -19.23 -3.03
CA GLY A 377 5.22 -17.90 -2.43
C GLY A 377 5.46 -16.78 -3.43
N GLU A 378 5.87 -17.15 -4.65
CA GLU A 378 6.06 -16.21 -5.76
C GLU A 378 4.83 -16.16 -6.66
N GLN A 379 4.74 -15.13 -7.52
CA GLN A 379 3.67 -15.05 -8.50
C GLN A 379 3.81 -16.15 -9.56
N LEU A 380 2.69 -16.67 -10.00
CA LEU A 380 2.66 -17.66 -11.06
C LEU A 380 2.50 -16.96 -12.42
N ILE A 381 3.38 -17.26 -13.37
CA ILE A 381 3.43 -16.62 -14.68
C ILE A 381 3.40 -17.68 -15.76
N TRP A 382 2.54 -17.50 -16.78
CA TRP A 382 2.54 -18.25 -18.04
C TRP A 382 2.77 -17.29 -19.19
N LEU A 383 3.62 -17.65 -20.12
CA LEU A 383 3.79 -16.94 -21.39
C LEU A 383 2.86 -17.59 -22.41
N VAL A 384 1.72 -16.96 -22.69
CA VAL A 384 0.63 -17.57 -23.45
C VAL A 384 0.50 -16.91 -24.81
N PRO A 385 0.62 -17.67 -25.92
CA PRO A 385 0.24 -17.16 -27.23
C PRO A 385 -1.25 -16.80 -27.24
N TYR A 386 -1.55 -15.54 -27.54
CA TYR A 386 -2.93 -15.05 -27.52
C TYR A 386 -3.76 -15.76 -28.59
N SER A 387 -4.89 -16.32 -28.18
CA SER A 387 -5.99 -16.70 -29.05
C SER A 387 -7.30 -16.23 -28.43
N PRO A 388 -8.23 -15.67 -29.22
CA PRO A 388 -9.55 -15.32 -28.73
C PRO A 388 -10.28 -16.51 -28.11
N GLY A 389 -11.18 -16.24 -27.17
CA GLY A 389 -11.94 -17.24 -26.45
C GLY A 389 -11.82 -17.14 -24.94
N LYS A 390 -11.92 -18.27 -24.25
CA LYS A 390 -11.92 -18.31 -22.78
C LYS A 390 -10.53 -18.66 -22.24
N ILE A 391 -10.04 -17.82 -21.31
CA ILE A 391 -8.94 -18.16 -20.42
C ILE A 391 -9.49 -18.46 -19.01
N GLU A 392 -9.02 -19.53 -18.37
CA GLU A 392 -9.52 -19.96 -17.06
C GLU A 392 -8.37 -20.48 -16.20
N ALA A 393 -8.31 -20.00 -14.94
CA ALA A 393 -7.38 -20.48 -13.93
C ALA A 393 -8.14 -21.24 -12.84
N ARG A 394 -7.65 -22.43 -12.48
CA ARG A 394 -8.22 -23.28 -11.43
C ARG A 394 -7.24 -23.46 -10.29
N GLY A 395 -7.60 -22.91 -9.11
CA GLY A 395 -6.83 -23.04 -7.88
C GLY A 395 -7.08 -24.39 -7.22
N ILE A 396 -5.99 -25.09 -6.92
CA ILE A 396 -6.00 -26.43 -6.34
C ILE A 396 -5.46 -26.36 -4.92
N LYS A 397 -6.21 -26.92 -3.97
CA LYS A 397 -5.79 -27.06 -2.56
C LYS A 397 -6.09 -28.46 -2.10
N LYS A 398 -5.08 -29.16 -1.56
CA LYS A 398 -5.19 -30.56 -1.13
C LYS A 398 -5.76 -31.47 -2.25
N GLY A 399 -5.31 -31.26 -3.48
CA GLY A 399 -5.72 -32.02 -4.65
C GLY A 399 -7.13 -31.75 -5.20
N LYS A 400 -7.84 -30.75 -4.66
CA LYS A 400 -9.19 -30.38 -5.13
C LYS A 400 -9.21 -28.97 -5.68
N ILE A 401 -10.01 -28.74 -6.71
CA ILE A 401 -10.29 -27.38 -7.21
C ILE A 401 -11.16 -26.68 -6.17
N VAL A 402 -10.68 -25.52 -5.66
CA VAL A 402 -11.34 -24.77 -4.59
C VAL A 402 -11.66 -23.32 -4.97
N ALA A 403 -11.07 -22.83 -6.06
CA ALA A 403 -11.32 -21.49 -6.60
C ALA A 403 -11.10 -21.49 -8.10
N THR A 404 -11.81 -20.62 -8.80
CA THR A 404 -11.65 -20.42 -10.25
C THR A 404 -11.81 -18.96 -10.59
N ASP A 405 -11.08 -18.52 -11.63
CA ASP A 405 -11.25 -17.19 -12.23
C ASP A 405 -11.13 -17.33 -13.75
N CYS A 406 -11.85 -16.52 -14.51
CA CYS A 406 -11.84 -16.62 -15.96
C CYS A 406 -12.21 -15.30 -16.64
N TYR A 407 -11.67 -15.14 -17.84
CA TYR A 407 -12.09 -14.10 -18.79
C TYR A 407 -12.52 -14.72 -20.11
N GLN A 408 -13.45 -14.04 -20.78
CA GLN A 408 -13.87 -14.33 -22.14
C GLN A 408 -13.49 -13.15 -23.02
N SER A 409 -12.85 -13.40 -24.16
CA SER A 409 -12.60 -12.34 -25.14
C SER A 409 -13.91 -11.72 -25.59
N ALA A 410 -13.95 -10.40 -25.68
CA ALA A 410 -15.03 -9.73 -26.35
C ALA A 410 -15.05 -10.13 -27.85
N GLU A 411 -16.23 -10.38 -28.38
CA GLU A 411 -16.39 -10.54 -29.81
C GLU A 411 -16.20 -9.21 -30.53
N ALA A 412 -15.60 -9.23 -31.72
CA ALA A 412 -15.36 -8.05 -32.55
C ALA A 412 -16.67 -7.54 -33.18
#